data_6965c2ba8b579383e90e958d22db2051
#
_entry.id   6965c2ba8b579383e90e958d22db2051
#
_cell.length_a   1.000
_cell.length_b   1.000
_cell.length_c   1.000
_cell.angle_alpha   90.00
_cell.angle_beta   90.00
_cell.angle_gamma   90.00
#
_symmetry.space_group_name_H-M   'P 1'
#
loop_
_entity.id
_entity.type
_entity.pdbx_description
1 polymer ?
#
loop_
_entity_poly.entity_id
_entity_poly.type
_entity_poly.pdbx_seq_one_letter_code
_entity_poly.pdbx_strand_id
1 'polypeptide(L)'
;MVTLQKFLMLLGRYFQVRDDYKSLSGDYAKTKGFCEDLDEGKYSIVLIYALQQKPENLQLANLLSYRKSSGKMTLEQKELVLKILHKSGAIDNTRLVLESLHNHTRDILRELETRFGCSNPEMEMILELLRV
;
A
#
# COMPACT_ATOMS: atom_id res chain seq x y z
N MET A 1 27.15 7.37 -0.90
CA MET A 1 26.20 7.94 -1.87
C MET A 1 25.18 6.93 -2.35
N VAL A 2 25.62 5.77 -2.84
CA VAL A 2 24.70 4.71 -3.28
C VAL A 2 23.75 4.27 -2.14
N THR A 3 24.27 4.15 -0.92
CA THR A 3 23.46 3.75 0.25
C THR A 3 22.39 4.78 0.60
N LEU A 4 22.73 6.07 0.52
CA LEU A 4 21.75 7.14 0.76
C LEU A 4 20.65 7.14 -0.29
N GLN A 5 21.00 6.98 -1.57
CA GLN A 5 20.03 6.89 -2.66
C GLN A 5 19.09 5.69 -2.45
N LYS A 6 19.67 4.56 -2.05
CA LYS A 6 18.89 3.34 -1.77
C LYS A 6 17.91 3.55 -0.61
N PHE A 7 18.37 4.22 0.46
CA PHE A 7 17.51 4.55 1.59
C PHE A 7 16.31 5.41 1.16
N LEU A 8 16.56 6.48 0.42
CA LEU A 8 15.51 7.39 -0.05
C LEU A 8 14.53 6.68 -0.98
N MET A 9 15.04 5.82 -1.85
CA MET A 9 14.20 5.04 -2.76
C MET A 9 13.29 4.08 -1.99
N LEU A 10 13.83 3.37 -1.01
CA LEU A 10 13.06 2.44 -0.18
C LEU A 10 12.01 3.18 0.66
N LEU A 11 12.38 4.31 1.22
CA LEU A 11 11.45 5.14 1.99
C LEU A 11 10.29 5.62 1.11
N GLY A 12 10.57 6.08 -0.10
CA GLY A 12 9.55 6.50 -1.05
C GLY A 12 8.62 5.37 -1.45
N ARG A 13 9.15 4.18 -1.70
CA ARG A 13 8.35 2.98 -1.99
C ARG A 13 7.47 2.61 -0.81
N TYR A 14 8.00 2.69 0.39
CA TYR A 14 7.23 2.40 1.60
C TYR A 14 6.04 3.36 1.73
N PHE A 15 6.28 4.65 1.55
CA PHE A 15 5.21 5.66 1.59
C PHE A 15 4.11 5.37 0.58
N GLN A 16 4.50 5.04 -0.65
CA GLN A 16 3.53 4.78 -1.71
C GLN A 16 2.67 3.55 -1.41
N VAL A 17 3.31 2.45 -1.03
CA VAL A 17 2.58 1.22 -0.70
C VAL A 17 1.72 1.41 0.55
N ARG A 18 2.23 2.14 1.54
CA ARG A 18 1.49 2.46 2.76
C ARG A 18 0.22 3.27 2.46
N ASP A 19 0.34 4.27 1.60
CA ASP A 19 -0.81 5.09 1.19
C ASP A 19 -1.86 4.22 0.48
N ASP A 20 -1.43 3.39 -0.46
CA ASP A 20 -2.31 2.47 -1.19
C ASP A 20 -3.02 1.50 -0.23
N TYR A 21 -2.27 0.96 0.74
CA TYR A 21 -2.81 0.06 1.75
C TYR A 21 -3.87 0.75 2.62
N LYS A 22 -3.56 1.93 3.12
CA LYS A 22 -4.48 2.67 3.98
C LYS A 22 -5.75 3.10 3.26
N SER A 23 -5.64 3.44 1.99
CA SER A 23 -6.79 3.82 1.18
C SER A 23 -7.81 2.68 1.03
N LEU A 24 -7.36 1.43 1.07
CA LEU A 24 -8.19 0.26 0.81
C LEU A 24 -8.35 -0.68 2.01
N SER A 25 -7.87 -0.30 3.18
CA SER A 25 -7.94 -1.15 4.36
C SER A 25 -8.53 -0.45 5.58
N GLY A 26 -9.29 -1.20 6.38
CA GLY A 26 -9.76 -0.80 7.68
C GLY A 26 -10.61 0.46 7.74
N ASP A 27 -10.58 1.12 8.89
CA ASP A 27 -11.42 2.28 9.17
C ASP A 27 -11.07 3.51 8.36
N TYR A 28 -9.82 3.65 7.95
CA TYR A 28 -9.39 4.78 7.13
C TYR A 28 -10.12 4.80 5.79
N ALA A 29 -10.34 3.63 5.18
CA ALA A 29 -11.09 3.53 3.94
C ALA A 29 -12.54 4.02 4.09
N LYS A 30 -13.07 4.00 5.32
CA LYS A 30 -14.45 4.40 5.62
C LYS A 30 -14.60 5.87 6.00
N THR A 31 -13.52 6.55 6.40
CA THR A 31 -13.60 7.88 7.00
C THR A 31 -13.25 9.03 6.08
N LYS A 32 -12.41 8.85 5.09
CA LYS A 32 -11.95 9.96 4.27
C LYS A 32 -12.12 9.65 2.78
N GLY A 33 -13.21 10.16 2.19
CA GLY A 33 -13.49 9.95 0.78
C GLY A 33 -13.48 8.47 0.44
N PHE A 34 -14.39 7.73 1.01
CA PHE A 34 -14.46 6.26 1.00
C PHE A 34 -13.92 5.65 -0.30
N CYS A 35 -12.71 5.06 -0.22
CA CYS A 35 -12.02 4.41 -1.35
C CYS A 35 -11.93 5.30 -2.59
N GLU A 36 -11.49 6.54 -2.45
CA GLU A 36 -11.29 7.47 -3.56
C GLU A 36 -10.38 6.91 -4.65
N ASP A 37 -9.37 6.12 -4.28
CA ASP A 37 -8.47 5.47 -5.25
C ASP A 37 -9.24 4.61 -6.25
N LEU A 38 -10.36 4.00 -5.83
CA LEU A 38 -11.21 3.23 -6.74
C LEU A 38 -11.92 4.12 -7.75
N ASP A 39 -12.38 5.30 -7.32
CA ASP A 39 -13.02 6.27 -8.21
C ASP A 39 -12.02 6.84 -9.21
N GLU A 40 -10.80 7.07 -8.79
CA GLU A 40 -9.72 7.58 -9.64
C GLU A 40 -9.21 6.54 -10.63
N GLY A 41 -9.57 5.27 -10.43
CA GLY A 41 -9.07 4.18 -11.26
C GLY A 41 -7.62 3.86 -11.06
N LYS A 42 -7.10 4.13 -9.88
CA LYS A 42 -5.71 3.87 -9.54
C LYS A 42 -5.47 2.37 -9.34
N TYR A 43 -4.57 1.81 -10.16
CA TYR A 43 -4.15 0.41 -10.03
C TYR A 43 -3.01 0.31 -9.03
N SER A 44 -3.36 0.19 -7.74
CA SER A 44 -2.40 0.00 -6.67
C SER A 44 -1.87 -1.43 -6.64
N ILE A 45 -0.80 -1.66 -5.89
CA ILE A 45 -0.24 -3.00 -5.67
C ILE A 45 -1.31 -3.96 -5.09
N VAL A 46 -2.22 -3.44 -4.26
CA VAL A 46 -3.31 -4.23 -3.67
C VAL A 46 -4.23 -4.77 -4.75
N LEU A 47 -4.70 -3.90 -5.66
CA LEU A 47 -5.57 -4.31 -6.75
C LEU A 47 -4.86 -5.23 -7.73
N ILE A 48 -3.62 -4.95 -8.08
CA ILE A 48 -2.83 -5.77 -8.99
C ILE A 48 -2.70 -7.20 -8.44
N TYR A 49 -2.39 -7.33 -7.16
CA TYR A 49 -2.31 -8.64 -6.53
C TYR A 49 -3.64 -9.40 -6.60
N ALA A 50 -4.73 -8.73 -6.24
CA ALA A 50 -6.06 -9.35 -6.25
C ALA A 50 -6.47 -9.80 -7.65
N LEU A 51 -6.14 -9.02 -8.68
CA LEU A 51 -6.43 -9.37 -10.07
C LEU A 51 -5.69 -10.61 -10.55
N GLN A 52 -4.62 -11.00 -9.87
CA GLN A 52 -3.86 -12.21 -10.17
C GLN A 52 -4.40 -13.45 -9.44
N GLN A 53 -5.34 -13.27 -8.51
CA GLN A 53 -5.87 -14.36 -7.70
C GLN A 53 -7.16 -14.93 -8.28
N LYS A 54 -7.22 -16.23 -8.47
CA LYS A 54 -8.43 -16.94 -8.90
C LYS A 54 -9.16 -17.50 -7.68
N PRO A 55 -10.48 -17.59 -7.70
CA PRO A 55 -11.40 -17.23 -8.78
C PRO A 55 -11.86 -15.76 -8.75
N GLU A 56 -11.46 -14.98 -7.77
CA GLU A 56 -11.98 -13.64 -7.50
C GLU A 56 -11.62 -12.62 -8.57
N ASN A 57 -10.58 -12.89 -9.38
CA ASN A 57 -10.06 -11.94 -10.35
C ASN A 57 -11.07 -11.51 -11.42
N LEU A 58 -11.95 -12.40 -11.85
CA LEU A 58 -12.95 -12.07 -12.88
C LEU A 58 -13.99 -11.10 -12.36
N GLN A 59 -14.49 -11.33 -11.16
CA GLN A 59 -15.48 -10.44 -10.52
C GLN A 59 -14.87 -9.05 -10.31
N LEU A 60 -13.65 -9.00 -9.81
CA LEU A 60 -12.95 -7.74 -9.59
C LEU A 60 -12.72 -6.99 -10.90
N ALA A 61 -12.27 -7.69 -11.95
CA ALA A 61 -12.06 -7.09 -13.26
C ALA A 61 -13.36 -6.50 -13.83
N ASN A 62 -14.48 -7.19 -13.64
CA ASN A 62 -15.79 -6.70 -14.09
C ASN A 62 -16.21 -5.44 -13.35
N LEU A 63 -16.00 -5.38 -12.04
CA LEU A 63 -16.30 -4.20 -11.23
C LEU A 63 -15.47 -2.99 -11.65
N LEU A 64 -14.18 -3.20 -11.92
CA LEU A 64 -13.29 -2.13 -12.36
C LEU A 64 -13.63 -1.65 -13.76
N SER A 65 -14.06 -2.54 -14.65
CA SER A 65 -14.52 -2.18 -15.99
C SER A 65 -15.81 -1.35 -15.93
N TYR A 66 -16.71 -1.68 -15.05
CA TYR A 66 -17.94 -0.92 -14.83
C TYR A 66 -17.63 0.52 -14.42
N ARG A 67 -16.65 0.71 -13.56
CA ARG A 67 -16.19 2.03 -13.14
C ARG A 67 -15.73 2.86 -14.36
N LYS A 68 -15.01 2.24 -15.32
CA LYS A 68 -14.55 2.95 -16.53
C LYS A 68 -15.71 3.50 -17.36
N SER A 69 -16.82 2.78 -17.44
CA SER A 69 -17.98 3.22 -18.23
C SER A 69 -18.85 4.23 -17.51
N SER A 70 -18.94 4.17 -16.18
CA SER A 70 -19.83 5.04 -15.38
C SER A 70 -19.11 6.20 -14.69
N GLY A 71 -17.79 6.20 -14.63
CA GLY A 71 -16.97 7.26 -14.03
C GLY A 71 -16.73 7.13 -12.54
N LYS A 72 -17.64 6.50 -11.80
CA LYS A 72 -17.54 6.28 -10.35
C LYS A 72 -18.11 4.93 -9.98
N MET A 73 -17.64 4.41 -8.84
CA MET A 73 -18.23 3.22 -8.23
C MET A 73 -19.24 3.63 -7.18
N THR A 74 -20.32 2.87 -7.07
CA THR A 74 -21.28 3.05 -5.99
C THR A 74 -20.67 2.57 -4.67
N LEU A 75 -21.28 3.00 -3.55
CA LEU A 75 -20.86 2.53 -2.23
C LEU A 75 -20.89 0.99 -2.15
N GLU A 76 -21.96 0.38 -2.65
CA GLU A 76 -22.11 -1.08 -2.66
C GLU A 76 -21.02 -1.78 -3.46
N GLN A 77 -20.66 -1.22 -4.63
CA GLN A 77 -19.58 -1.74 -5.46
C GLN A 77 -18.23 -1.64 -4.74
N LYS A 78 -17.97 -0.51 -4.06
CA LYS A 78 -16.75 -0.33 -3.27
C LYS A 78 -16.66 -1.34 -2.13
N GLU A 79 -17.75 -1.57 -1.43
CA GLU A 79 -17.81 -2.58 -0.37
C GLU A 79 -17.54 -3.99 -0.90
N LEU A 80 -18.07 -4.30 -2.07
CA LEU A 80 -17.81 -5.59 -2.71
C LEU A 80 -16.35 -5.74 -3.10
N VAL A 81 -15.74 -4.69 -3.67
CA VAL A 81 -14.30 -4.68 -3.97
C VAL A 81 -13.49 -4.95 -2.71
N LEU A 82 -13.80 -4.27 -1.59
CA LEU A 82 -13.09 -4.48 -0.33
C LEU A 82 -13.19 -5.92 0.15
N LYS A 83 -14.37 -6.53 0.03
CA LYS A 83 -14.54 -7.95 0.36
C LYS A 83 -13.66 -8.86 -0.49
N ILE A 84 -13.60 -8.58 -1.79
CA ILE A 84 -12.75 -9.34 -2.72
C ILE A 84 -11.27 -9.18 -2.34
N LEU A 85 -10.84 -7.96 -2.00
CA LEU A 85 -9.46 -7.71 -1.60
C LEU A 85 -9.08 -8.48 -0.34
N HIS A 86 -9.97 -8.55 0.64
CA HIS A 86 -9.73 -9.35 1.85
C HIS A 86 -9.74 -10.85 1.55
N LYS A 87 -10.71 -11.32 0.80
CA LYS A 87 -10.85 -12.75 0.49
C LYS A 87 -9.70 -13.28 -0.36
N SER A 88 -9.20 -12.50 -1.30
CA SER A 88 -8.09 -12.88 -2.17
C SER A 88 -6.74 -12.91 -1.46
N GLY A 89 -6.66 -12.36 -0.25
CA GLY A 89 -5.41 -12.21 0.48
C GLY A 89 -4.60 -10.98 0.10
N ALA A 90 -5.16 -10.10 -0.72
CA ALA A 90 -4.44 -8.91 -1.20
C ALA A 90 -4.07 -7.95 -0.08
N ILE A 91 -4.98 -7.75 0.87
CA ILE A 91 -4.73 -6.88 2.04
C ILE A 91 -3.61 -7.46 2.90
N ASP A 92 -3.67 -8.74 3.22
CA ASP A 92 -2.65 -9.40 4.04
C ASP A 92 -1.30 -9.44 3.33
N ASN A 93 -1.29 -9.71 2.02
CA ASN A 93 -0.06 -9.68 1.23
C ASN A 93 0.58 -8.31 1.25
N THR A 94 -0.20 -7.26 1.10
CA THR A 94 0.31 -5.88 1.10
C THR A 94 0.90 -5.54 2.47
N ARG A 95 0.27 -6.00 3.56
CA ARG A 95 0.82 -5.81 4.90
C ARG A 95 2.19 -6.46 5.05
N LEU A 96 2.37 -7.68 4.52
CA LEU A 96 3.65 -8.37 4.53
C LEU A 96 4.70 -7.64 3.70
N VAL A 97 4.32 -7.09 2.54
CA VAL A 97 5.21 -6.27 1.72
C VAL A 97 5.66 -5.03 2.50
N LEU A 98 4.74 -4.36 3.19
CA LEU A 98 5.05 -3.19 4.01
C LEU A 98 6.01 -3.53 5.14
N GLU A 99 5.79 -4.64 5.82
CA GLU A 99 6.68 -5.10 6.89
C GLU A 99 8.09 -5.35 6.36
N SER A 100 8.21 -6.03 5.22
CA SER A 100 9.48 -6.29 4.56
C SER A 100 10.20 -4.99 4.15
N LEU A 101 9.47 -4.05 3.55
CA LEU A 101 10.03 -2.76 3.16
C LEU A 101 10.46 -1.95 4.38
N HIS A 102 9.68 -1.97 5.45
CA HIS A 102 10.02 -1.27 6.70
C HIS A 102 11.32 -1.81 7.28
N ASN A 103 11.44 -3.13 7.39
CA ASN A 103 12.64 -3.78 7.93
C ASN A 103 13.87 -3.47 7.07
N HIS A 104 13.72 -3.54 5.75
CA HIS A 104 14.82 -3.25 4.83
C HIS A 104 15.25 -1.78 4.92
N THR A 105 14.30 -0.86 4.99
CA THR A 105 14.58 0.57 5.14
C THR A 105 15.33 0.84 6.44
N ARG A 106 14.89 0.22 7.53
CA ARG A 106 15.56 0.34 8.84
C ARG A 106 17.00 -0.19 8.78
N ASP A 107 17.22 -1.32 8.12
CA ASP A 107 18.55 -1.90 8.01
C ASP A 107 19.49 -0.98 7.22
N ILE A 108 18.99 -0.37 6.15
CA ILE A 108 19.78 0.60 5.38
C ILE A 108 20.06 1.87 6.20
N LEU A 109 19.09 2.31 7.02
CA LEU A 109 19.35 3.45 7.92
C LEU A 109 20.48 3.14 8.91
N ARG A 110 20.49 1.95 9.49
CA ARG A 110 21.57 1.51 10.40
C ARG A 110 22.92 1.48 9.69
N GLU A 111 22.95 1.04 8.44
CA GLU A 111 24.17 1.07 7.63
C GLU A 111 24.66 2.51 7.43
N LEU A 112 23.76 3.44 7.13
CA LEU A 112 24.09 4.86 7.01
C LEU A 112 24.62 5.43 8.33
N GLU A 113 23.98 5.13 9.43
CA GLU A 113 24.41 5.57 10.76
C GLU A 113 25.83 5.10 11.06
N THR A 114 26.14 3.85 10.72
CA THR A 114 27.48 3.29 10.89
C THR A 114 28.49 4.02 10.02
N ARG A 115 28.16 4.29 8.77
CA ARG A 115 29.08 4.99 7.84
C ARG A 115 29.36 6.42 8.25
N PHE A 116 28.37 7.13 8.79
CA PHE A 116 28.52 8.51 9.25
C PHE A 116 29.03 8.59 10.69
N GLY A 117 29.14 7.47 11.38
CA GLY A 117 29.66 7.42 12.74
C GLY A 117 28.74 8.00 13.81
N CYS A 118 27.46 8.19 13.50
CA CYS A 118 26.48 8.71 14.45
C CYS A 118 25.09 8.14 14.18
N SER A 119 24.28 8.01 15.23
CA SER A 119 22.89 7.60 15.09
C SER A 119 22.00 8.78 14.69
N ASN A 120 20.83 8.46 14.13
CA ASN A 120 19.82 9.45 13.78
C ASN A 120 18.50 9.07 14.44
N PRO A 121 18.34 9.42 15.75
CA PRO A 121 17.13 9.04 16.49
C PRO A 121 15.84 9.60 15.90
N GLU A 122 15.90 10.78 15.31
CA GLU A 122 14.74 11.40 14.68
C GLU A 122 14.22 10.58 13.51
N MET A 123 15.13 10.09 12.65
CA MET A 123 14.74 9.26 11.51
C MET A 123 14.25 7.89 11.96
N GLU A 124 14.86 7.30 12.99
CA GLU A 124 14.41 6.05 13.58
C GLU A 124 12.99 6.20 14.14
N MET A 125 12.70 7.31 14.79
CA MET A 125 11.36 7.62 15.32
C MET A 125 10.35 7.79 14.19
N ILE A 126 10.73 8.47 13.10
CA ILE A 126 9.86 8.65 11.93
C ILE A 126 9.50 7.30 11.32
N LEU A 127 10.47 6.41 11.13
CA LEU A 127 10.21 5.07 10.61
C LEU A 127 9.25 4.29 11.49
N GLU A 128 9.39 4.39 12.81
CA GLU A 128 8.50 3.70 13.73
C GLU A 128 7.08 4.27 13.69
N LEU A 129 6.94 5.60 13.57
CA LEU A 129 5.64 6.25 13.44
C LEU A 129 4.92 5.88 12.14
N LEU A 130 5.66 5.58 11.08
CA LEU A 130 5.09 5.20 9.78
C LEU A 130 4.70 3.73 9.71
N ARG A 131 5.05 2.95 10.72
CA ARG A 131 4.75 1.53 10.74
C ARG A 131 3.23 1.29 10.79
N VAL A 132 2.75 0.32 10.00
CA VAL A 132 1.34 -0.06 9.95
C VAL A 132 1.08 -1.40 10.64
#